data_82cc3a5be8dcecaf02bf54442ba990eb
#
_entry.id   82cc3a5be8dcecaf02bf54442ba990eb
#
_cell.length_a   1.000
_cell.length_b   1.000
_cell.length_c   1.000
_cell.angle_alpha   90.00
_cell.angle_beta   90.00
_cell.angle_gamma   90.00
#
_symmetry.space_group_name_H-M   'P 1'
#
loop_
_entity.id
_entity.type
_entity.pdbx_description
1 polymer ?
#
loop_
_entity_poly.entity_id
_entity_poly.type
_entity_poly.pdbx_seq_one_letter_code
_entity_poly.pdbx_strand_id
1 'polypeptide(L)'
;MNAAEQRRALDAAIAAIAAIVRSVIAREGVPVTEDQRARVAAQVFHEVQAGRERALMVARAQLGNVPDLRVLPPEYKLKAPMKLIREVVEKQGVTEQVRRDPLVAKKSAAAITRGLQRHAEQPARELVIDYAQGTQDGAWARVLTGATSCYFCAMLASRGPIYSGQHEALT
;
A
#
# COMPACT_ATOMS: atom_id res chain seq x y z
N MET A 1 15.30 -17.15 3.89
CA MET A 1 15.01 -16.12 2.84
C MET A 1 15.65 -14.82 3.30
N ASN A 2 16.54 -14.25 2.52
CA ASN A 2 17.24 -13.01 2.85
C ASN A 2 16.36 -11.77 2.54
N ALA A 3 16.79 -10.57 3.00
CA ALA A 3 16.01 -9.34 2.84
C ALA A 3 15.71 -9.00 1.37
N ALA A 4 16.64 -9.28 0.46
CA ALA A 4 16.46 -9.02 -0.96
C ALA A 4 15.43 -9.96 -1.60
N GLU A 5 15.37 -11.21 -1.17
CA GLU A 5 14.37 -12.18 -1.60
C GLU A 5 12.97 -11.81 -1.09
N GLN A 6 12.88 -11.37 0.17
CA GLN A 6 11.64 -10.89 0.76
C GLN A 6 11.12 -9.64 0.02
N ARG A 7 12.01 -8.73 -0.33
CA ARG A 7 11.65 -7.53 -1.11
C ARG A 7 11.12 -7.91 -2.49
N ARG A 8 11.82 -8.79 -3.21
CA ARG A 8 11.35 -9.29 -4.51
C ARG A 8 9.98 -9.97 -4.42
N ALA A 9 9.75 -10.75 -3.37
CA ALA A 9 8.46 -11.40 -3.15
C ALA A 9 7.32 -10.38 -2.87
N LEU A 10 7.60 -9.28 -2.17
CA LEU A 10 6.65 -8.18 -1.98
C LEU A 10 6.35 -7.48 -3.31
N ASP A 11 7.39 -7.14 -4.08
CA ASP A 11 7.23 -6.48 -5.38
C ASP A 11 6.42 -7.36 -6.35
N ALA A 12 6.61 -8.69 -6.31
CA ALA A 12 5.82 -9.64 -7.09
C ALA A 12 4.33 -9.65 -6.67
N ALA A 13 4.01 -9.59 -5.36
CA ALA A 13 2.63 -9.51 -4.89
C ALA A 13 1.96 -8.19 -5.33
N ILE A 14 2.68 -7.07 -5.27
CA ILE A 14 2.19 -5.78 -5.75
C ILE A 14 1.92 -5.82 -7.26
N ALA A 15 2.81 -6.44 -8.03
CA ALA A 15 2.62 -6.61 -9.47
C ALA A 15 1.41 -7.50 -9.78
N ALA A 16 1.19 -8.57 -9.03
CA ALA A 16 0.01 -9.45 -9.16
C ALA A 16 -1.30 -8.68 -8.88
N ILE A 17 -1.36 -7.89 -7.80
CA ILE A 17 -2.50 -7.00 -7.50
C ILE A 17 -2.79 -6.10 -8.71
N ALA A 18 -1.77 -5.44 -9.25
CA ALA A 18 -1.90 -4.55 -10.40
C ALA A 18 -2.41 -5.28 -11.66
N ALA A 19 -1.93 -6.49 -11.90
CA ALA A 19 -2.36 -7.31 -13.03
C ALA A 19 -3.83 -7.72 -12.91
N ILE A 20 -4.25 -8.19 -11.74
CA ILE A 20 -5.65 -8.58 -11.46
C ILE A 20 -6.58 -7.37 -11.67
N VAL A 21 -6.28 -6.23 -11.05
CA VAL A 21 -7.11 -5.02 -11.17
C VAL A 21 -7.25 -4.59 -12.63
N ARG A 22 -6.15 -4.54 -13.37
CA ARG A 22 -6.18 -4.17 -14.80
C ARG A 22 -7.00 -5.17 -15.63
N SER A 23 -6.80 -6.46 -15.40
CA SER A 23 -7.51 -7.52 -16.14
C SER A 23 -9.01 -7.46 -15.90
N VAL A 24 -9.44 -7.32 -14.65
CA VAL A 24 -10.85 -7.25 -14.30
C VAL A 24 -11.51 -5.99 -14.86
N ILE A 25 -10.88 -4.83 -14.69
CA ILE A 25 -11.42 -3.56 -15.21
C ILE A 25 -11.46 -3.55 -16.74
N ALA A 26 -10.45 -4.12 -17.41
CA ALA A 26 -10.46 -4.23 -18.87
C ALA A 26 -11.62 -5.11 -19.38
N ARG A 27 -11.94 -6.20 -18.68
CA ARG A 27 -12.99 -7.12 -19.05
C ARG A 27 -14.37 -6.63 -18.67
N GLU A 28 -14.56 -6.13 -17.47
CA GLU A 28 -15.87 -5.82 -16.87
C GLU A 28 -16.17 -4.32 -16.77
N GLY A 29 -15.16 -3.46 -16.92
CA GLY A 29 -15.25 -2.03 -16.66
C GLY A 29 -15.00 -1.68 -15.17
N VAL A 30 -15.02 -0.40 -14.85
CA VAL A 30 -14.87 0.08 -13.47
C VAL A 30 -16.04 -0.40 -12.60
N PRO A 31 -15.80 -0.94 -11.39
CA PRO A 31 -16.85 -1.53 -10.53
C PRO A 31 -17.64 -0.45 -9.79
N VAL A 32 -18.79 -0.05 -10.35
CA VAL A 32 -19.66 1.00 -9.81
C VAL A 32 -20.72 0.47 -8.84
N THR A 33 -21.15 -0.79 -8.98
CA THR A 33 -22.11 -1.42 -8.07
C THR A 33 -21.41 -2.17 -6.93
N GLU A 34 -22.15 -2.46 -5.86
CA GLU A 34 -21.62 -3.20 -4.72
C GLU A 34 -21.17 -4.61 -5.11
N ASP A 35 -21.96 -5.32 -5.90
CA ASP A 35 -21.61 -6.66 -6.38
C ASP A 35 -20.36 -6.68 -7.25
N GLN A 36 -20.21 -5.68 -8.12
CA GLN A 36 -19.01 -5.53 -8.93
C GLN A 36 -17.77 -5.28 -8.03
N ARG A 37 -17.89 -4.42 -7.02
CA ARG A 37 -16.83 -4.15 -6.05
C ARG A 37 -16.47 -5.40 -5.24
N ALA A 38 -17.47 -6.16 -4.81
CA ALA A 38 -17.27 -7.41 -4.08
C ALA A 38 -16.49 -8.43 -4.91
N ARG A 39 -16.82 -8.58 -6.20
CA ARG A 39 -16.10 -9.49 -7.11
C ARG A 39 -14.64 -9.07 -7.29
N VAL A 40 -14.36 -7.79 -7.53
CA VAL A 40 -12.99 -7.29 -7.66
C VAL A 40 -12.21 -7.48 -6.35
N ALA A 41 -12.84 -7.12 -5.22
CA ALA A 41 -12.23 -7.27 -3.91
C ALA A 41 -11.88 -8.73 -3.60
N ALA A 42 -12.76 -9.67 -3.90
CA ALA A 42 -12.51 -11.10 -3.71
C ALA A 42 -11.31 -11.61 -4.53
N GLN A 43 -11.18 -11.15 -5.77
CA GLN A 43 -10.06 -11.55 -6.64
C GLN A 43 -8.70 -11.03 -6.17
N VAL A 44 -8.65 -9.82 -5.57
CA VAL A 44 -7.38 -9.23 -5.10
C VAL A 44 -7.06 -9.58 -3.64
N PHE A 45 -8.02 -10.12 -2.89
CA PHE A 45 -7.93 -10.27 -1.44
C PHE A 45 -6.70 -11.07 -1.00
N HIS A 46 -6.50 -12.24 -1.61
CA HIS A 46 -5.36 -13.12 -1.26
C HIS A 46 -4.02 -12.48 -1.55
N GLU A 47 -3.88 -11.77 -2.69
CA GLU A 47 -2.64 -11.11 -3.04
C GLU A 47 -2.34 -9.92 -2.12
N VAL A 48 -3.36 -9.17 -1.72
CA VAL A 48 -3.18 -8.09 -0.74
C VAL A 48 -2.78 -8.66 0.62
N GLN A 49 -3.42 -9.74 1.07
CA GLN A 49 -3.05 -10.41 2.32
C GLN A 49 -1.62 -10.93 2.30
N ALA A 50 -1.24 -11.64 1.22
CA ALA A 50 0.14 -12.10 1.03
C ALA A 50 1.14 -10.94 0.98
N GLY A 51 0.78 -9.83 0.35
CA GLY A 51 1.56 -8.59 0.34
C GLY A 51 1.77 -8.02 1.75
N ARG A 52 0.75 -8.01 2.59
CA ARG A 52 0.82 -7.56 3.99
C ARG A 52 1.81 -8.38 4.82
N GLU A 53 1.76 -9.71 4.70
CA GLU A 53 2.67 -10.62 5.38
C GLU A 53 4.12 -10.40 4.93
N ARG A 54 4.34 -10.29 3.62
CA ARG A 54 5.67 -10.05 3.05
C ARG A 54 6.22 -8.67 3.42
N ALA A 55 5.40 -7.62 3.41
CA ALA A 55 5.80 -6.29 3.83
C ALA A 55 6.27 -6.28 5.29
N LEU A 56 5.54 -6.97 6.18
CA LEU A 56 5.92 -7.12 7.57
C LEU A 56 7.25 -7.86 7.74
N MET A 57 7.48 -8.93 6.96
CA MET A 57 8.76 -9.66 6.97
C MET A 57 9.93 -8.77 6.51
N VAL A 58 9.72 -7.97 5.46
CA VAL A 58 10.72 -7.00 4.98
C VAL A 58 11.06 -5.98 6.06
N ALA A 59 10.05 -5.39 6.70
CA ALA A 59 10.26 -4.41 7.76
C ALA A 59 11.01 -5.00 8.96
N ARG A 60 10.63 -6.21 9.41
CA ARG A 60 11.35 -6.91 10.49
C ARG A 60 12.81 -7.19 10.14
N ALA A 61 13.09 -7.61 8.92
CA ALA A 61 14.46 -7.86 8.47
C ALA A 61 15.31 -6.57 8.44
N GLN A 62 14.68 -5.43 8.15
CA GLN A 62 15.34 -4.11 8.14
C GLN A 62 15.61 -3.56 9.55
N LEU A 63 14.69 -3.80 10.48
CA LEU A 63 14.82 -3.36 11.88
C LEU A 63 15.79 -4.24 12.69
N GLY A 64 16.24 -5.37 12.14
CA GLY A 64 17.10 -6.32 12.84
C GLY A 64 16.33 -7.22 13.82
N ASN A 65 17.07 -7.96 14.65
CA ASN A 65 16.49 -8.82 15.68
C ASN A 65 15.95 -7.99 16.86
N VAL A 66 14.80 -7.38 16.68
CA VAL A 66 14.07 -6.72 17.77
C VAL A 66 13.22 -7.78 18.47
N PRO A 67 13.55 -8.21 19.72
CA PRO A 67 13.01 -9.45 20.31
C PRO A 67 11.50 -9.45 20.54
N ASP A 68 10.86 -8.30 20.71
CA ASP A 68 9.48 -8.19 21.21
C ASP A 68 8.44 -7.62 20.24
N LEU A 69 8.80 -7.39 18.98
CA LEU A 69 7.83 -6.94 18.00
C LEU A 69 6.96 -8.10 17.48
N ARG A 70 6.14 -8.67 18.35
CA ARG A 70 5.05 -9.59 18.00
C ARG A 70 3.82 -8.85 17.49
N VAL A 71 4.01 -7.89 16.62
CA VAL A 71 2.87 -7.26 15.94
C VAL A 71 2.43 -8.22 14.84
N LEU A 72 1.40 -9.01 15.14
CA LEU A 72 0.64 -9.68 14.08
C LEU A 72 -0.10 -8.56 13.32
N PRO A 73 -0.03 -8.56 11.98
CA PRO A 73 -0.80 -7.58 11.25
C PRO A 73 -2.28 -7.73 11.62
N PRO A 74 -3.01 -6.63 11.85
CA PRO A 74 -4.43 -6.72 12.13
C PRO A 74 -5.11 -7.49 11.01
N GLU A 75 -6.13 -8.30 11.38
CA GLU A 75 -6.88 -9.12 10.45
C GLU A 75 -7.35 -8.28 9.25
N TYR A 76 -6.94 -8.68 8.04
CA TYR A 76 -7.37 -8.02 6.82
C TYR A 76 -8.71 -8.58 6.38
N LYS A 77 -9.76 -7.76 6.41
CA LYS A 77 -11.13 -8.17 6.10
C LYS A 77 -11.50 -7.78 4.66
N LEU A 78 -12.31 -8.60 4.00
CA LEU A 78 -12.78 -8.36 2.63
C LEU A 78 -13.49 -6.99 2.46
N LYS A 79 -14.07 -6.45 3.54
CA LYS A 79 -14.65 -5.11 3.54
C LYS A 79 -13.65 -3.99 3.24
N ALA A 80 -12.36 -4.18 3.57
CA ALA A 80 -11.34 -3.15 3.37
C ALA A 80 -11.07 -2.83 1.88
N PRO A 81 -10.78 -3.80 1.00
CA PRO A 81 -10.65 -3.52 -0.43
C PRO A 81 -11.97 -3.05 -1.06
N MET A 82 -13.14 -3.55 -0.63
CA MET A 82 -14.44 -3.06 -1.11
C MET A 82 -14.63 -1.57 -0.81
N LYS A 83 -14.34 -1.15 0.43
CA LYS A 83 -14.43 0.26 0.86
C LYS A 83 -13.50 1.14 0.03
N LEU A 84 -12.24 0.73 -0.14
CA LEU A 84 -11.26 1.45 -0.96
C LEU A 84 -11.76 1.64 -2.39
N ILE A 85 -12.23 0.56 -3.03
CA ILE A 85 -12.72 0.61 -4.42
C ILE A 85 -13.89 1.57 -4.54
N ARG A 86 -14.82 1.54 -3.58
CA ARG A 86 -15.95 2.48 -3.51
C ARG A 86 -15.46 3.91 -3.46
N GLU A 87 -14.57 4.23 -2.52
CA GLU A 87 -14.04 5.59 -2.34
C GLU A 87 -13.34 6.13 -3.61
N VAL A 88 -12.58 5.28 -4.30
CA VAL A 88 -11.94 5.65 -5.56
C VAL A 88 -12.97 5.95 -6.65
N VAL A 89 -13.98 5.10 -6.80
CA VAL A 89 -15.04 5.25 -7.81
C VAL A 89 -15.87 6.50 -7.56
N GLU A 90 -16.29 6.72 -6.32
CA GLU A 90 -17.05 7.90 -5.90
C GLU A 90 -16.24 9.20 -6.09
N LYS A 91 -14.98 9.22 -5.64
CA LYS A 91 -14.09 10.38 -5.81
C LYS A 91 -13.84 10.75 -7.27
N GLN A 92 -13.85 9.76 -8.16
CA GLN A 92 -13.66 9.99 -9.59
C GLN A 92 -14.97 10.26 -10.34
N GLY A 93 -16.11 10.19 -9.67
CA GLY A 93 -17.43 10.40 -10.27
C GLY A 93 -17.76 9.39 -11.39
N VAL A 94 -17.25 8.14 -11.27
CA VAL A 94 -17.49 7.12 -12.29
C VAL A 94 -18.92 6.62 -12.19
N THR A 95 -19.64 6.72 -13.31
CA THR A 95 -21.02 6.23 -13.44
C THR A 95 -21.10 5.01 -14.35
N GLU A 96 -22.25 4.33 -14.40
CA GLU A 96 -22.48 3.17 -15.27
C GLU A 96 -22.27 3.50 -16.74
N GLN A 97 -22.57 4.73 -17.17
CA GLN A 97 -22.42 5.18 -18.57
C GLN A 97 -20.97 5.27 -19.02
N VAL A 98 -20.07 5.70 -18.11
CA VAL A 98 -18.65 5.96 -18.45
C VAL A 98 -17.67 4.88 -17.93
N ARG A 99 -18.16 3.87 -17.20
CA ARG A 99 -17.30 2.85 -16.57
C ARG A 99 -16.45 2.02 -17.54
N ARG A 100 -16.82 1.97 -18.81
CA ARG A 100 -16.09 1.26 -19.87
C ARG A 100 -15.25 2.18 -20.75
N ASP A 101 -15.30 3.49 -20.52
CA ASP A 101 -14.41 4.43 -21.21
C ASP A 101 -12.94 4.05 -20.93
N PRO A 102 -12.09 3.89 -21.96
CA PRO A 102 -10.71 3.43 -21.78
C PRO A 102 -9.85 4.35 -20.87
N LEU A 103 -10.07 5.67 -20.92
CA LEU A 103 -9.33 6.63 -20.10
C LEU A 103 -9.79 6.55 -18.64
N VAL A 104 -11.11 6.47 -18.42
CA VAL A 104 -11.70 6.30 -17.08
C VAL A 104 -11.24 4.96 -16.49
N ALA A 105 -11.31 3.89 -17.25
CA ALA A 105 -10.87 2.55 -16.84
C ALA A 105 -9.38 2.54 -16.44
N LYS A 106 -8.50 3.13 -17.27
CA LYS A 106 -7.06 3.24 -16.99
C LYS A 106 -6.78 4.03 -15.72
N LYS A 107 -7.43 5.20 -15.56
CA LYS A 107 -7.26 6.08 -14.39
C LYS A 107 -7.74 5.41 -13.11
N SER A 108 -8.91 4.75 -13.16
CA SER A 108 -9.49 4.04 -12.02
C SER A 108 -8.67 2.82 -11.63
N ALA A 109 -8.21 2.02 -12.59
CA ALA A 109 -7.32 0.89 -12.34
C ALA A 109 -6.04 1.33 -11.62
N ALA A 110 -5.41 2.41 -12.08
CA ALA A 110 -4.21 2.94 -11.45
C ALA A 110 -4.46 3.44 -10.01
N ALA A 111 -5.59 4.10 -9.76
CA ALA A 111 -5.94 4.60 -8.44
C ALA A 111 -6.28 3.46 -7.46
N ILE A 112 -7.06 2.46 -7.89
CA ILE A 112 -7.40 1.27 -7.10
C ILE A 112 -6.10 0.50 -6.77
N THR A 113 -5.24 0.27 -7.76
CA THR A 113 -3.96 -0.43 -7.55
C THR A 113 -3.10 0.26 -6.49
N ARG A 114 -2.92 1.59 -6.59
CA ARG A 114 -2.16 2.36 -5.59
C ARG A 114 -2.75 2.26 -4.18
N GLY A 115 -4.07 2.27 -4.06
CA GLY A 115 -4.74 2.10 -2.78
C GLY A 115 -4.53 0.69 -2.19
N LEU A 116 -4.66 -0.36 -2.99
CA LEU A 116 -4.43 -1.74 -2.57
C LEU A 116 -2.96 -1.99 -2.22
N GLN A 117 -2.01 -1.37 -2.94
CA GLN A 117 -0.60 -1.40 -2.58
C GLN A 117 -0.37 -0.79 -1.19
N ARG A 118 -1.00 0.36 -0.88
CA ARG A 118 -0.93 0.95 0.46
C ARG A 118 -1.47 0.02 1.54
N HIS A 119 -2.56 -0.71 1.26
CA HIS A 119 -3.09 -1.73 2.15
C HIS A 119 -2.10 -2.88 2.38
N ALA A 120 -1.41 -3.33 1.32
CA ALA A 120 -0.38 -4.36 1.43
C ALA A 120 0.83 -3.89 2.26
N GLU A 121 1.25 -2.64 2.12
CA GLU A 121 2.40 -2.08 2.84
C GLU A 121 2.08 -1.58 4.26
N GLN A 122 0.80 -1.43 4.60
CA GLN A 122 0.36 -0.85 5.87
C GLN A 122 0.99 -1.50 7.12
N PRO A 123 1.04 -2.84 7.26
CA PRO A 123 1.61 -3.46 8.47
C PRO A 123 3.10 -3.14 8.66
N ALA A 124 3.84 -3.01 7.57
CA ALA A 124 5.25 -2.62 7.63
C ALA A 124 5.42 -1.19 8.16
N ARG A 125 4.56 -0.29 7.71
CA ARG A 125 4.57 1.12 8.18
C ARG A 125 4.20 1.21 9.66
N GLU A 126 3.14 0.51 10.08
CA GLU A 126 2.72 0.46 11.47
C GLU A 126 3.84 -0.09 12.36
N LEU A 127 4.49 -1.19 11.95
CA LEU A 127 5.61 -1.77 12.69
C LEU A 127 6.78 -0.77 12.85
N VAL A 128 7.15 -0.05 11.79
CA VAL A 128 8.23 0.95 11.85
C VAL A 128 7.84 2.12 12.77
N ILE A 129 6.57 2.55 12.73
CA ILE A 129 6.05 3.60 13.61
C ILE A 129 6.11 3.17 15.07
N ASP A 130 5.60 1.98 15.39
CA ASP A 130 5.60 1.45 16.75
C ASP A 130 7.01 1.28 17.30
N TYR A 131 7.93 0.79 16.45
CA TYR A 131 9.34 0.66 16.81
C TYR A 131 9.98 2.03 17.14
N ALA A 132 9.78 3.02 16.28
CA ALA A 132 10.34 4.34 16.48
C ALA A 132 9.77 5.07 17.72
N GLN A 133 8.50 4.82 18.05
CA GLN A 133 7.86 5.37 19.25
C GLN A 133 8.28 4.65 20.53
N GLY A 134 8.64 3.37 20.45
CA GLY A 134 9.05 2.55 21.59
C GLY A 134 10.53 2.68 21.96
N THR A 135 11.37 3.28 21.10
CA THR A 135 12.80 3.46 21.36
C THR A 135 13.07 4.91 21.75
N GLN A 136 13.82 5.10 22.86
CA GLN A 136 14.18 6.46 23.34
C GLN A 136 14.96 7.28 22.29
N ASP A 137 15.69 6.60 21.41
CA ASP A 137 16.47 7.20 20.32
C ASP A 137 15.76 7.08 18.97
N GLY A 138 14.49 6.70 18.95
CA GLY A 138 13.72 6.53 17.73
C GLY A 138 13.46 7.87 17.05
N ALA A 139 14.11 8.11 15.92
CA ALA A 139 13.91 9.29 15.12
C ALA A 139 13.42 8.93 13.71
N TRP A 140 12.59 9.80 13.16
CA TRP A 140 12.06 9.65 11.82
C TRP A 140 12.92 10.37 10.79
N ALA A 141 13.16 9.72 9.66
CA ALA A 141 13.77 10.34 8.50
C ALA A 141 12.92 10.07 7.25
N ARG A 142 12.85 11.06 6.37
CA ARG A 142 12.32 10.87 5.02
C ARG A 142 13.42 10.32 4.14
N VAL A 143 13.17 9.18 3.49
CA VAL A 143 14.10 8.55 2.57
C VAL A 143 13.58 8.67 1.16
N LEU A 144 14.44 9.05 0.24
CA LEU A 144 14.11 9.10 -1.19
C LEU A 144 14.03 7.68 -1.75
N THR A 145 12.86 7.30 -2.26
CA THR A 145 12.59 5.95 -2.78
C THR A 145 12.37 5.89 -4.28
N GLY A 146 12.44 7.02 -4.98
CA GLY A 146 12.20 7.13 -6.43
C GLY A 146 13.43 7.58 -7.22
N ALA A 147 13.45 7.26 -8.52
CA ALA A 147 14.49 7.70 -9.45
C ALA A 147 14.46 9.23 -9.67
N THR A 148 13.29 9.87 -9.46
CA THR A 148 13.12 11.32 -9.55
C THR A 148 12.45 11.80 -8.26
N SER A 149 13.19 12.54 -7.47
CA SER A 149 12.68 13.18 -6.25
C SER A 149 12.57 14.67 -6.45
N CYS A 150 11.47 15.27 -5.97
CA CYS A 150 11.35 16.73 -6.00
C CYS A 150 12.43 17.37 -5.13
N TYR A 151 12.85 18.60 -5.47
CA TYR A 151 13.85 19.33 -4.69
C TYR A 151 13.49 19.45 -3.20
N PHE A 152 12.23 19.72 -2.89
CA PHE A 152 11.74 19.81 -1.51
C PHE A 152 11.87 18.45 -0.77
N CYS A 153 11.54 17.34 -1.45
CA CYS A 153 11.70 16.00 -0.88
C CYS A 153 13.17 15.67 -0.61
N ALA A 154 14.07 16.06 -1.52
CA ALA A 154 15.50 15.88 -1.36
C ALA A 154 16.04 16.70 -0.17
N MET A 155 15.61 17.95 -0.03
CA MET A 155 15.97 18.81 1.09
C MET A 155 15.51 18.25 2.44
N LEU A 156 14.28 17.71 2.52
CA LEU A 156 13.78 17.07 3.73
C LEU A 156 14.54 15.78 4.09
N ALA A 157 14.88 14.97 3.09
CA ALA A 157 15.66 13.76 3.30
C ALA A 157 17.11 14.05 3.73
N SER A 158 17.70 15.15 3.26
CA SER A 158 19.07 15.55 3.60
C SER A 158 19.27 15.95 5.08
N ARG A 159 18.17 16.26 5.79
CA ARG A 159 18.20 16.58 7.21
C ARG A 159 18.46 15.37 8.12
N GLY A 160 18.39 14.14 7.57
CA GLY A 160 18.56 12.90 8.33
C GLY A 160 17.43 12.63 9.32
N PRO A 161 17.64 11.76 10.31
CA PRO A 161 16.63 11.35 11.29
C PRO A 161 16.50 12.40 12.42
N ILE A 162 15.90 13.54 12.13
CA ILE A 162 15.74 14.67 13.07
C ILE A 162 14.34 14.76 13.69
N TYR A 163 13.41 13.89 13.25
CA TYR A 163 12.03 13.93 13.73
C TYR A 163 11.86 12.99 14.93
N SER A 164 11.40 13.52 16.05
CA SER A 164 11.17 12.79 17.30
C SER A 164 9.75 12.22 17.42
N GLY A 165 8.88 12.51 16.48
CA GLY A 165 7.50 12.02 16.46
C GLY A 165 6.84 12.04 15.08
N GLN A 166 5.74 11.31 14.94
CA GLN A 166 5.00 11.20 13.68
C GLN A 166 4.49 12.56 13.17
N HIS A 167 4.11 13.46 14.07
CA HIS A 167 3.64 14.81 13.73
C HIS A 167 4.72 15.65 13.08
N GLU A 168 5.94 15.58 13.58
CA GLU A 168 7.08 16.34 13.05
C GLU A 168 7.53 15.84 11.67
N ALA A 169 7.30 14.55 11.38
CA ALA A 169 7.66 13.96 10.09
C ALA A 169 6.67 14.30 8.96
N LEU A 170 5.46 14.77 9.28
CA LEU A 170 4.40 15.05 8.33
C LEU A 170 4.26 16.54 7.98
N THR A 171 4.88 17.43 8.75
CA THR A 171 4.96 18.87 8.48
C THR A 171 6.18 19.20 7.66
#